data_da4d4cb4f8cee46d3ae7de8470a30051
#
_entry.id   da4d4cb4f8cee46d3ae7de8470a30051
#
_cell.length_a   1.000
_cell.length_b   1.000
_cell.length_c   1.000
_cell.angle_alpha   90.00
_cell.angle_beta   90.00
_cell.angle_gamma   90.00
#
_symmetry.space_group_name_H-M   'P 1'
#
loop_
_entity.id
_entity.type
_entity.pdbx_description
1 polymer ?
#
loop_
_entity_poly.entity_id
_entity_poly.type
_entity_poly.pdbx_seq_one_letter_code
_entity_poly.pdbx_strand_id
1 'polypeptide(L)'
;MPDASPTQDNRRSAILSLWAVGLGYLIFPISLKFGFNLILLGIVLELFRRNLQSDWAYIRTDPLAIVLAASFLLALLGASYSVASWDNGINWALTRYWKYIVAILLIALMRDIAFRKIAIYAFFASISFIVVSMYLSIWWQLPWSATKNLGFNQNHTVIGDYITQNLMVTLYILIGIHFAIDAPSWTKKTFWLAPAVFGTIAIFFFSPGRTGYLLTTFAVSLFFLIKIKSRYKWLAPIFLTAFAFTTYKTNETIHARVNTGFQEARTAIAQISNSVEPDFSSIGARIYMWERTWELIKQRPFFGWGLGSYKVKWCEQVNYSSWCDPAFSEHPHNQYLMAWVELGLPGVILLLLFITIPARKAMQAPEYAALMVSFIGFFALDCFFNGPLWVKMEYHFFLLMIP
;
A
#
# COMPACT_ATOMS: atom_id res chain seq x y z
N MET A 1 23.67 27.28 -29.27
CA MET A 1 22.37 27.34 -29.95
C MET A 1 21.43 28.05 -28.99
N PRO A 2 20.75 29.14 -29.35
CA PRO A 2 19.85 29.84 -28.45
C PRO A 2 18.67 28.94 -28.10
N ASP A 3 18.35 28.85 -26.81
CA ASP A 3 17.16 28.17 -26.30
C ASP A 3 15.92 28.75 -26.99
N ALA A 4 15.33 27.97 -27.89
CA ALA A 4 14.06 28.34 -28.47
C ALA A 4 13.02 28.34 -27.34
N SER A 5 12.43 29.50 -27.03
CA SER A 5 11.34 29.62 -26.07
C SER A 5 10.26 28.60 -26.43
N PRO A 6 9.75 27.81 -25.46
CA PRO A 6 8.76 26.79 -25.74
C PRO A 6 7.54 27.42 -26.43
N THR A 7 7.09 26.80 -27.52
CA THR A 7 5.92 27.24 -28.24
C THR A 7 4.69 27.28 -27.33
N GLN A 8 3.71 28.13 -27.63
CA GLN A 8 2.49 28.29 -26.83
C GLN A 8 1.75 26.95 -26.64
N ASP A 9 1.78 26.07 -27.64
CA ASP A 9 1.18 24.73 -27.59
C ASP A 9 1.92 23.80 -26.62
N ASN A 10 3.25 23.88 -26.54
CA ASN A 10 4.03 23.13 -25.56
C ASN A 10 3.73 23.54 -24.12
N ARG A 11 3.47 24.82 -23.87
CA ARG A 11 3.06 25.31 -22.53
C ARG A 11 1.66 24.83 -22.14
N ARG A 12 0.70 24.87 -23.08
CA ARG A 12 -0.67 24.39 -22.83
C ARG A 12 -0.70 22.89 -22.55
N SER A 13 0.02 22.10 -23.33
CA SER A 13 0.14 20.65 -23.11
C SER A 13 0.77 20.32 -21.74
N ALA A 14 1.81 21.05 -21.30
CA ALA A 14 2.42 20.88 -19.99
C ALA A 14 1.45 21.17 -18.84
N ILE A 15 0.60 22.20 -18.99
CA ILE A 15 -0.42 22.55 -17.99
C ILE A 15 -1.49 21.46 -17.95
N LEU A 16 -1.94 20.96 -19.09
CA LEU A 16 -2.96 19.92 -19.19
C LEU A 16 -2.48 18.60 -18.56
N SER A 17 -1.25 18.18 -18.81
CA SER A 17 -0.68 16.96 -18.23
C SER A 17 -0.54 17.10 -16.71
N LEU A 18 -0.09 18.25 -16.21
CA LEU A 18 0.04 18.52 -14.78
C LEU A 18 -1.34 18.48 -14.08
N TRP A 19 -2.38 19.08 -14.69
CA TRP A 19 -3.74 19.01 -14.16
C TRP A 19 -4.32 17.59 -14.21
N ALA A 20 -4.09 16.84 -15.29
CA ALA A 20 -4.56 15.47 -15.42
C ALA A 20 -3.95 14.58 -14.31
N VAL A 21 -2.65 14.71 -14.06
CA VAL A 21 -1.98 13.98 -12.97
C VAL A 21 -2.52 14.45 -11.61
N GLY A 22 -2.62 15.75 -11.37
CA GLY A 22 -3.14 16.30 -10.11
C GLY A 22 -4.56 15.85 -9.81
N LEU A 23 -5.47 15.96 -10.77
CA LEU A 23 -6.85 15.46 -10.64
C LEU A 23 -6.87 13.94 -10.48
N GLY A 24 -5.95 13.23 -11.15
CA GLY A 24 -5.80 11.80 -10.99
C GLY A 24 -5.47 11.41 -9.55
N TYR A 25 -4.49 12.04 -8.93
CA TYR A 25 -4.13 11.81 -7.52
C TYR A 25 -5.21 12.28 -6.53
N LEU A 26 -5.99 13.32 -6.89
CA LEU A 26 -7.14 13.76 -6.09
C LEU A 26 -8.28 12.74 -6.10
N ILE A 27 -8.57 12.16 -7.27
CA ILE A 27 -9.73 11.29 -7.47
C ILE A 27 -9.39 9.81 -7.17
N PHE A 28 -8.14 9.38 -7.38
CA PHE A 28 -7.70 7.98 -7.24
C PHE A 28 -8.11 7.35 -5.89
N PRO A 29 -7.97 7.98 -4.71
CA PRO A 29 -8.40 7.36 -3.46
C PRO A 29 -9.92 7.14 -3.38
N ILE A 30 -10.71 8.00 -4.02
CA ILE A 30 -12.18 7.95 -3.99
C ILE A 30 -12.70 7.03 -5.09
N SER A 31 -12.13 7.13 -6.28
CA SER A 31 -12.51 6.34 -7.45
C SER A 31 -11.28 5.91 -8.24
N LEU A 32 -10.85 4.69 -7.95
CA LEU A 32 -9.67 4.10 -8.58
C LEU A 32 -9.69 4.19 -10.11
N LYS A 33 -10.82 3.84 -10.73
CA LYS A 33 -10.94 3.79 -12.20
C LYS A 33 -10.73 5.16 -12.82
N PHE A 34 -11.40 6.19 -12.32
CA PHE A 34 -11.30 7.53 -12.86
C PHE A 34 -9.94 8.18 -12.55
N GLY A 35 -9.47 8.07 -11.30
CA GLY A 35 -8.18 8.63 -10.90
C GLY A 35 -7.00 8.01 -11.67
N PHE A 36 -6.96 6.69 -11.77
CA PHE A 36 -5.90 6.00 -12.51
C PHE A 36 -5.91 6.35 -14.00
N ASN A 37 -7.08 6.43 -14.65
CA ASN A 37 -7.18 6.83 -16.06
C ASN A 37 -6.71 8.29 -16.29
N LEU A 38 -6.97 9.21 -15.36
CA LEU A 38 -6.45 10.58 -15.45
C LEU A 38 -4.93 10.63 -15.30
N ILE A 39 -4.34 9.82 -14.41
CA ILE A 39 -2.88 9.68 -14.30
C ILE A 39 -2.31 9.16 -15.62
N LEU A 40 -2.92 8.11 -16.21
CA LEU A 40 -2.51 7.58 -17.51
C LEU A 40 -2.59 8.63 -18.61
N LEU A 41 -3.68 9.41 -18.64
CA LEU A 41 -3.82 10.52 -19.58
C LEU A 41 -2.68 11.53 -19.43
N GLY A 42 -2.35 11.92 -18.20
CA GLY A 42 -1.23 12.82 -17.91
C GLY A 42 0.11 12.25 -18.39
N ILE A 43 0.37 10.96 -18.15
CA ILE A 43 1.57 10.27 -18.66
C ILE A 43 1.61 10.29 -20.18
N VAL A 44 0.51 9.95 -20.85
CA VAL A 44 0.43 9.93 -22.33
C VAL A 44 0.69 11.32 -22.90
N LEU A 45 0.09 12.38 -22.34
CA LEU A 45 0.34 13.75 -22.79
C LEU A 45 1.84 14.13 -22.64
N GLU A 46 2.49 13.69 -21.57
CA GLU A 46 3.93 13.92 -21.38
C GLU A 46 4.81 13.13 -22.34
N LEU A 47 4.45 11.90 -22.72
CA LEU A 47 5.19 11.12 -23.69
C LEU A 47 5.24 11.80 -25.07
N PHE A 48 4.18 12.53 -25.46
CA PHE A 48 4.18 13.31 -26.71
C PHE A 48 4.96 14.63 -26.59
N ARG A 49 5.16 15.16 -25.40
CA ARG A 49 5.80 16.47 -25.16
C ARG A 49 7.29 16.35 -24.85
N ARG A 50 7.69 15.32 -24.10
CA ARG A 50 9.04 15.19 -23.55
C ARG A 50 9.99 14.54 -24.53
N ASN A 51 11.28 14.74 -24.30
CA ASN A 51 12.31 14.03 -25.03
C ASN A 51 12.41 12.58 -24.55
N LEU A 52 11.78 11.68 -25.28
CA LEU A 52 11.73 10.24 -24.96
C LEU A 52 13.12 9.61 -24.84
N GLN A 53 14.12 10.10 -25.59
CA GLN A 53 15.49 9.59 -25.51
C GLN A 53 16.11 9.90 -24.13
N SER A 54 15.88 11.11 -23.61
CA SER A 54 16.34 11.49 -22.27
C SER A 54 15.64 10.70 -21.17
N ASP A 55 14.32 10.53 -21.26
CA ASP A 55 13.55 9.76 -20.31
C ASP A 55 13.94 8.27 -20.34
N TRP A 56 14.13 7.70 -21.54
CA TRP A 56 14.62 6.34 -21.70
C TRP A 56 16.03 6.15 -21.14
N ALA A 57 16.95 7.09 -21.43
CA ALA A 57 18.30 7.06 -20.87
C ALA A 57 18.32 7.07 -19.35
N TYR A 58 17.36 7.76 -18.71
CA TYR A 58 17.19 7.74 -17.26
C TYR A 58 16.57 6.43 -16.76
N ILE A 59 15.44 6.00 -17.33
CA ILE A 59 14.71 4.78 -16.92
C ILE A 59 15.64 3.56 -16.93
N ARG A 60 16.44 3.38 -17.98
CA ARG A 60 17.33 2.23 -18.11
C ARG A 60 18.45 2.16 -17.08
N THR A 61 18.73 3.27 -16.38
CA THR A 61 19.75 3.35 -15.34
C THR A 61 19.17 3.47 -13.94
N ASP A 62 17.87 3.71 -13.80
CA ASP A 62 17.22 3.78 -12.50
C ASP A 62 17.01 2.37 -11.92
N PRO A 63 17.60 2.06 -10.74
CA PRO A 63 17.52 0.71 -10.17
C PRO A 63 16.10 0.24 -9.87
N LEU A 64 15.18 1.16 -9.50
CA LEU A 64 13.78 0.81 -9.22
C LEU A 64 13.05 0.45 -10.51
N ALA A 65 13.28 1.22 -11.60
CA ALA A 65 12.72 0.91 -12.91
C ALA A 65 13.20 -0.45 -13.42
N ILE A 66 14.49 -0.79 -13.22
CA ILE A 66 15.05 -2.10 -13.58
C ILE A 66 14.35 -3.22 -12.80
N VAL A 67 14.13 -3.06 -11.49
CA VAL A 67 13.42 -4.08 -10.67
C VAL A 67 11.97 -4.26 -11.12
N LEU A 68 11.27 -3.16 -11.42
CA LEU A 68 9.89 -3.23 -11.93
C LEU A 68 9.83 -3.93 -13.29
N ALA A 69 10.75 -3.61 -14.19
CA ALA A 69 10.85 -4.28 -15.49
C ALA A 69 11.20 -5.77 -15.35
N ALA A 70 12.17 -6.11 -14.50
CA ALA A 70 12.53 -7.49 -14.20
C ALA A 70 11.35 -8.27 -13.56
N SER A 71 10.58 -7.63 -12.68
CA SER A 71 9.38 -8.24 -12.09
C SER A 71 8.30 -8.51 -13.13
N PHE A 72 8.09 -7.59 -14.07
CA PHE A 72 7.16 -7.78 -15.19
C PHE A 72 7.62 -8.92 -16.11
N LEU A 73 8.91 -8.96 -16.47
CA LEU A 73 9.47 -10.03 -17.31
C LEU A 73 9.42 -11.39 -16.59
N LEU A 74 9.70 -11.43 -15.28
CA LEU A 74 9.56 -12.65 -14.48
C LEU A 74 8.10 -13.12 -14.44
N ALA A 75 7.14 -12.20 -14.36
CA ALA A 75 5.72 -12.56 -14.43
C ALA A 75 5.33 -13.16 -15.76
N LEU A 76 5.82 -12.61 -16.90
CA LEU A 76 5.61 -13.19 -18.23
C LEU A 76 6.25 -14.57 -18.35
N LEU A 77 7.47 -14.74 -17.84
CA LEU A 77 8.14 -16.05 -17.78
C LEU A 77 7.34 -17.01 -16.89
N GLY A 78 6.88 -16.56 -15.70
CA GLY A 78 6.03 -17.35 -14.81
C GLY A 78 4.71 -17.77 -15.44
N ALA A 79 4.14 -16.95 -16.32
CA ALA A 79 2.94 -17.30 -17.07
C ALA A 79 3.17 -18.45 -18.06
N SER A 80 4.38 -18.57 -18.65
CA SER A 80 4.69 -19.57 -19.67
C SER A 80 4.76 -21.00 -19.12
N TYR A 81 5.06 -21.20 -17.84
CA TYR A 81 5.11 -22.51 -17.18
C TYR A 81 4.07 -22.69 -16.07
N SER A 82 3.14 -21.76 -15.96
CA SER A 82 2.12 -21.82 -14.91
C SER A 82 1.23 -23.05 -15.05
N VAL A 83 0.87 -23.62 -13.91
CA VAL A 83 -0.15 -24.69 -13.82
C VAL A 83 -1.58 -24.14 -13.87
N ALA A 84 -1.76 -22.82 -13.77
CA ALA A 84 -3.06 -22.17 -13.95
C ALA A 84 -3.42 -22.04 -15.42
N SER A 85 -4.71 -22.07 -15.74
CA SER A 85 -5.19 -21.72 -17.08
C SER A 85 -5.20 -20.21 -17.30
N TRP A 86 -5.23 -19.80 -18.56
CA TRP A 86 -5.30 -18.39 -18.93
C TRP A 86 -6.45 -17.66 -18.26
N ASP A 87 -7.66 -18.23 -18.30
CA ASP A 87 -8.89 -17.60 -17.79
C ASP A 87 -9.01 -17.68 -16.27
N ASN A 88 -8.41 -18.71 -15.63
CA ASN A 88 -8.55 -18.98 -14.20
C ASN A 88 -7.30 -18.64 -13.39
N GLY A 89 -6.49 -17.68 -13.81
CA GLY A 89 -5.33 -17.26 -13.01
C GLY A 89 -4.38 -16.34 -13.75
N ILE A 90 -3.82 -16.77 -14.90
CA ILE A 90 -2.76 -16.05 -15.60
C ILE A 90 -3.20 -14.64 -16.02
N ASN A 91 -4.32 -14.51 -16.75
CA ASN A 91 -4.82 -13.21 -17.21
C ASN A 91 -5.07 -12.27 -16.04
N TRP A 92 -5.70 -12.77 -14.98
CA TRP A 92 -6.02 -11.97 -13.82
C TRP A 92 -4.76 -11.50 -13.06
N ALA A 93 -3.74 -12.34 -12.93
CA ALA A 93 -2.45 -11.97 -12.37
C ALA A 93 -1.71 -10.97 -13.26
N LEU A 94 -1.64 -11.18 -14.58
CA LEU A 94 -1.00 -10.24 -15.52
C LEU A 94 -1.65 -8.86 -15.53
N THR A 95 -2.98 -8.76 -15.22
CA THR A 95 -3.63 -7.46 -15.08
C THR A 95 -3.09 -6.61 -13.93
N ARG A 96 -2.30 -7.17 -13.01
CA ARG A 96 -1.58 -6.44 -11.98
C ARG A 96 -0.21 -6.02 -12.45
N TYR A 97 0.53 -6.93 -13.06
CA TYR A 97 1.93 -6.69 -13.44
C TYR A 97 2.10 -5.64 -14.54
N TRP A 98 1.15 -5.45 -15.46
CA TRP A 98 1.28 -4.38 -16.46
C TRP A 98 1.32 -2.97 -15.84
N LYS A 99 0.79 -2.77 -14.61
CA LYS A 99 0.89 -1.50 -13.87
C LYS A 99 2.33 -1.17 -13.47
N TYR A 100 3.22 -2.16 -13.46
CA TYR A 100 4.65 -1.93 -13.26
C TYR A 100 5.24 -1.08 -14.39
N ILE A 101 4.72 -1.24 -15.62
CA ILE A 101 5.09 -0.37 -16.76
C ILE A 101 4.65 1.07 -16.48
N VAL A 102 3.45 1.26 -15.94
CA VAL A 102 2.95 2.59 -15.55
C VAL A 102 3.84 3.20 -14.47
N ALA A 103 4.22 2.42 -13.46
CA ALA A 103 5.14 2.87 -12.39
C ALA A 103 6.53 3.25 -12.96
N ILE A 104 7.06 2.53 -13.94
CA ILE A 104 8.31 2.88 -14.64
C ILE A 104 8.18 4.24 -15.33
N LEU A 105 7.08 4.49 -16.03
CA LEU A 105 6.84 5.79 -16.68
C LEU A 105 6.67 6.92 -15.66
N LEU A 106 6.04 6.63 -14.52
CA LEU A 106 5.93 7.57 -13.41
C LEU A 106 7.30 7.94 -12.82
N ILE A 107 8.26 7.02 -12.74
CA ILE A 107 9.62 7.33 -12.27
C ILE A 107 10.23 8.46 -13.12
N ALA A 108 10.07 8.42 -14.45
CA ALA A 108 10.55 9.48 -15.33
C ALA A 108 9.77 10.80 -15.14
N LEU A 109 8.44 10.71 -14.99
CA LEU A 109 7.58 11.87 -14.79
C LEU A 109 7.87 12.58 -13.46
N MET A 110 8.05 11.82 -12.39
CA MET A 110 8.30 12.33 -11.04
C MET A 110 9.72 12.92 -10.84
N ARG A 111 10.59 12.92 -11.86
CA ARG A 111 11.82 13.73 -11.85
C ARG A 111 11.50 15.23 -11.76
N ASP A 112 10.38 15.64 -12.35
CA ASP A 112 9.92 17.01 -12.26
C ASP A 112 9.22 17.28 -10.93
N ILE A 113 9.72 18.28 -10.20
CA ILE A 113 9.22 18.66 -8.88
C ILE A 113 7.77 19.13 -8.90
N ALA A 114 7.29 19.67 -10.03
CA ALA A 114 5.91 20.13 -10.16
C ALA A 114 4.94 18.95 -10.07
N PHE A 115 5.23 17.82 -10.75
CA PHE A 115 4.41 16.62 -10.68
C PHE A 115 4.44 15.98 -9.29
N ARG A 116 5.61 15.93 -8.63
CA ARG A 116 5.69 15.44 -7.25
C ARG A 116 4.85 16.27 -6.28
N LYS A 117 4.97 17.59 -6.36
CA LYS A 117 4.21 18.49 -5.48
C LYS A 117 2.70 18.36 -5.70
N ILE A 118 2.24 18.41 -6.96
CA ILE A 118 0.80 18.31 -7.23
C ILE A 118 0.24 16.96 -6.81
N ALA A 119 0.98 15.85 -7.02
CA ALA A 119 0.58 14.52 -6.59
C ALA A 119 0.41 14.44 -5.06
N ILE A 120 1.41 14.91 -4.28
CA ILE A 120 1.35 14.89 -2.82
C ILE A 120 0.20 15.76 -2.29
N TYR A 121 0.06 16.99 -2.78
CA TYR A 121 -1.00 17.88 -2.30
C TYR A 121 -2.40 17.40 -2.70
N ALA A 122 -2.57 16.90 -3.92
CA ALA A 122 -3.83 16.35 -4.39
C ALA A 122 -4.23 15.09 -3.61
N PHE A 123 -3.30 14.16 -3.38
CA PHE A 123 -3.51 13.01 -2.53
C PHE A 123 -3.88 13.43 -1.10
N PHE A 124 -3.14 14.36 -0.52
CA PHE A 124 -3.41 14.86 0.83
C PHE A 124 -4.82 15.50 0.93
N ALA A 125 -5.23 16.28 -0.05
CA ALA A 125 -6.58 16.86 -0.11
C ALA A 125 -7.66 15.78 -0.22
N SER A 126 -7.43 14.74 -1.03
CA SER A 126 -8.35 13.61 -1.16
C SER A 126 -8.54 12.86 0.17
N ILE A 127 -7.44 12.56 0.86
CA ILE A 127 -7.53 11.86 2.15
C ILE A 127 -8.10 12.77 3.24
N SER A 128 -7.88 14.09 3.18
CA SER A 128 -8.57 15.03 4.06
C SER A 128 -10.09 14.93 3.92
N PHE A 129 -10.61 14.85 2.68
CA PHE A 129 -12.04 14.61 2.44
C PHE A 129 -12.51 13.29 3.06
N ILE A 130 -11.74 12.21 2.91
CA ILE A 130 -12.07 10.89 3.50
C ILE A 130 -12.10 10.98 5.03
N VAL A 131 -11.07 11.56 5.65
CA VAL A 131 -11.01 11.71 7.12
C VAL A 131 -12.16 12.57 7.63
N VAL A 132 -12.45 13.71 7.00
CA VAL A 132 -13.61 14.54 7.35
C VAL A 132 -14.91 13.74 7.22
N SER A 133 -15.06 12.96 6.15
CA SER A 133 -16.23 12.09 5.97
C SER A 133 -16.36 11.04 7.07
N MET A 134 -15.25 10.45 7.57
CA MET A 134 -15.30 9.53 8.73
C MET A 134 -15.87 10.21 9.97
N TYR A 135 -15.47 11.46 10.25
CA TYR A 135 -16.02 12.23 11.38
C TYR A 135 -17.48 12.60 11.18
N LEU A 136 -17.86 13.03 9.97
CA LEU A 136 -19.25 13.34 9.66
C LEU A 136 -20.17 12.10 9.78
N SER A 137 -19.64 10.91 9.49
CA SER A 137 -20.38 9.65 9.62
C SER A 137 -20.78 9.30 11.07
N ILE A 138 -20.22 9.99 12.08
CA ILE A 138 -20.67 9.85 13.49
C ILE A 138 -22.13 10.27 13.62
N TRP A 139 -22.56 11.32 12.90
CA TRP A 139 -23.88 11.93 13.01
C TRP A 139 -24.77 11.68 11.81
N TRP A 140 -24.18 11.45 10.62
CA TRP A 140 -24.95 11.35 9.38
C TRP A 140 -24.55 10.13 8.55
N GLN A 141 -25.52 9.47 7.97
CA GLN A 141 -25.30 8.40 6.97
C GLN A 141 -24.96 9.06 5.62
N LEU A 142 -23.66 9.23 5.34
CA LEU A 142 -23.21 9.86 4.12
C LEU A 142 -23.49 8.97 2.89
N PRO A 143 -24.09 9.50 1.81
CA PRO A 143 -24.45 8.69 0.62
C PRO A 143 -23.24 8.06 -0.05
N TRP A 144 -22.06 8.68 0.01
CA TRP A 144 -20.82 8.20 -0.58
C TRP A 144 -19.98 7.30 0.34
N SER A 145 -20.34 7.15 1.60
CA SER A 145 -19.62 6.26 2.52
C SER A 145 -19.96 4.80 2.29
N ALA A 146 -18.95 3.92 2.30
CA ALA A 146 -19.13 2.47 2.17
C ALA A 146 -19.91 1.88 3.34
N THR A 147 -19.72 2.39 4.55
CA THR A 147 -20.52 2.00 5.72
C THR A 147 -21.53 3.08 6.09
N LYS A 148 -22.63 2.66 6.72
CA LYS A 148 -23.73 3.54 7.15
C LYS A 148 -23.90 3.58 8.66
N ASN A 149 -22.87 3.17 9.40
CA ASN A 149 -22.87 3.18 10.86
C ASN A 149 -22.89 4.61 11.40
N LEU A 150 -23.54 4.80 12.54
CA LEU A 150 -23.58 6.05 13.29
C LEU A 150 -22.92 5.85 14.66
N GLY A 151 -22.52 6.94 15.27
CA GLY A 151 -21.95 6.95 16.64
C GLY A 151 -20.44 6.78 16.68
N PHE A 152 -19.90 7.04 17.85
CA PHE A 152 -18.46 6.91 18.11
C PHE A 152 -18.05 5.42 18.25
N ASN A 153 -16.80 5.08 18.00
CA ASN A 153 -16.27 3.71 18.02
C ASN A 153 -16.91 2.72 17.01
N GLN A 154 -17.55 3.22 15.96
CA GLN A 154 -18.11 2.39 14.90
C GLN A 154 -17.17 2.34 13.70
N ASN A 155 -17.44 1.40 12.79
CA ASN A 155 -16.75 1.34 11.51
C ASN A 155 -17.27 2.43 10.56
N HIS A 156 -16.46 3.44 10.30
CA HIS A 156 -16.75 4.54 9.37
C HIS A 156 -15.87 4.45 8.11
N THR A 157 -15.83 3.28 7.46
CA THR A 157 -15.16 3.13 6.18
C THR A 157 -15.90 3.92 5.11
N VAL A 158 -15.20 4.86 4.48
CA VAL A 158 -15.73 5.75 3.44
C VAL A 158 -15.52 5.16 2.05
N ILE A 159 -14.33 4.58 1.81
CA ILE A 159 -13.92 4.05 0.51
C ILE A 159 -13.46 2.59 0.64
N GLY A 160 -13.80 1.78 -0.37
CA GLY A 160 -13.31 0.41 -0.49
C GLY A 160 -13.54 -0.43 0.77
N ASP A 161 -12.44 -0.78 1.41
CA ASP A 161 -12.39 -1.48 2.69
C ASP A 161 -11.54 -0.71 3.72
N TYR A 162 -11.70 -1.05 5.00
CA TYR A 162 -11.01 -0.37 6.09
C TYR A 162 -9.48 -0.59 6.09
N ILE A 163 -8.97 -1.68 5.50
CA ILE A 163 -7.53 -1.95 5.43
C ILE A 163 -6.88 -0.94 4.48
N THR A 164 -7.37 -0.90 3.26
CA THR A 164 -6.91 0.05 2.23
C THR A 164 -7.04 1.50 2.68
N GLN A 165 -8.17 1.85 3.31
CA GLN A 165 -8.38 3.20 3.84
C GLN A 165 -7.34 3.55 4.91
N ASN A 166 -7.03 2.63 5.84
CA ASN A 166 -6.03 2.84 6.89
C ASN A 166 -4.61 3.02 6.32
N LEU A 167 -4.25 2.28 5.26
CA LEU A 167 -2.94 2.47 4.58
C LEU A 167 -2.80 3.89 4.02
N MET A 168 -3.83 4.39 3.35
CA MET A 168 -3.84 5.75 2.79
C MET A 168 -3.84 6.82 3.88
N VAL A 169 -4.62 6.63 4.95
CA VAL A 169 -4.64 7.56 6.10
C VAL A 169 -3.30 7.52 6.84
N THR A 170 -2.60 6.37 6.92
CA THR A 170 -1.25 6.30 7.50
C THR A 170 -0.25 7.16 6.73
N LEU A 171 -0.25 7.09 5.39
CA LEU A 171 0.61 7.98 4.58
C LEU A 171 0.24 9.46 4.77
N TYR A 172 -1.06 9.78 4.83
CA TYR A 172 -1.54 11.12 5.11
C TYR A 172 -1.04 11.66 6.46
N ILE A 173 -1.05 10.84 7.51
CA ILE A 173 -0.49 11.19 8.83
C ILE A 173 1.01 11.50 8.69
N LEU A 174 1.77 10.66 8.00
CA LEU A 174 3.21 10.87 7.78
C LEU A 174 3.49 12.16 7.01
N ILE A 175 2.72 12.47 5.96
CA ILE A 175 2.83 13.72 5.19
C ILE A 175 2.53 14.92 6.10
N GLY A 176 1.48 14.86 6.90
CA GLY A 176 1.11 15.90 7.86
C GLY A 176 2.22 16.18 8.87
N ILE A 177 2.77 15.14 9.49
CA ILE A 177 3.90 15.25 10.45
C ILE A 177 5.14 15.83 9.76
N HIS A 178 5.47 15.34 8.56
CA HIS A 178 6.63 15.79 7.80
C HIS A 178 6.59 17.30 7.55
N PHE A 179 5.49 17.81 6.97
CA PHE A 179 5.35 19.23 6.70
C PHE A 179 5.17 20.08 7.96
N ALA A 180 4.59 19.54 9.03
CA ALA A 180 4.46 20.24 10.31
C ALA A 180 5.82 20.53 10.96
N ILE A 181 6.73 19.57 10.95
CA ILE A 181 8.06 19.72 11.55
C ILE A 181 8.86 20.83 10.86
N ASP A 182 8.82 20.87 9.53
CA ASP A 182 9.62 21.79 8.73
C ASP A 182 8.89 23.13 8.48
N ALA A 183 7.66 23.32 9.01
CA ALA A 183 6.88 24.54 8.82
C ALA A 183 7.48 25.74 9.59
N PRO A 184 7.56 26.95 8.97
CA PRO A 184 8.25 28.09 9.54
C PRO A 184 7.46 28.84 10.65
N SER A 185 6.14 28.65 10.74
CA SER A 185 5.28 29.35 11.71
C SER A 185 4.35 28.38 12.44
N TRP A 186 3.93 28.76 13.65
CA TRP A 186 3.01 27.96 14.45
C TRP A 186 1.68 27.70 13.73
N THR A 187 1.14 28.68 13.01
CA THR A 187 -0.08 28.51 12.21
C THR A 187 0.08 27.43 11.16
N LYS A 188 1.21 27.44 10.43
CA LYS A 188 1.51 26.40 9.44
C LYS A 188 1.76 25.04 10.09
N LYS A 189 2.43 25.01 11.25
CA LYS A 189 2.63 23.77 12.02
C LYS A 189 1.29 23.17 12.41
N THR A 190 0.40 23.97 12.98
CA THR A 190 -0.94 23.51 13.38
C THR A 190 -1.75 23.04 12.18
N PHE A 191 -1.70 23.76 11.06
CA PHE A 191 -2.39 23.39 9.82
C PHE A 191 -1.99 21.98 9.33
N TRP A 192 -0.71 21.63 9.38
CA TRP A 192 -0.24 20.32 8.96
C TRP A 192 -0.35 19.25 10.06
N LEU A 193 -0.25 19.61 11.32
CA LEU A 193 -0.33 18.65 12.43
C LEU A 193 -1.77 18.22 12.72
N ALA A 194 -2.74 19.13 12.61
CA ALA A 194 -4.14 18.79 12.87
C ALA A 194 -4.64 17.60 12.03
N PRO A 195 -4.42 17.55 10.69
CA PRO A 195 -4.72 16.38 9.89
C PRO A 195 -4.10 15.08 10.38
N ALA A 196 -2.84 15.13 10.84
CA ALA A 196 -2.17 13.93 11.38
C ALA A 196 -2.82 13.45 12.68
N VAL A 197 -3.20 14.36 13.57
CA VAL A 197 -3.92 14.03 14.82
C VAL A 197 -5.30 13.45 14.50
N PHE A 198 -6.09 14.13 13.66
CA PHE A 198 -7.42 13.64 13.27
C PHE A 198 -7.36 12.31 12.52
N GLY A 199 -6.38 12.12 11.64
CA GLY A 199 -6.16 10.84 10.96
C GLY A 199 -5.83 9.71 11.94
N THR A 200 -4.99 9.98 12.95
CA THR A 200 -4.65 9.00 13.99
C THR A 200 -5.90 8.61 14.79
N ILE A 201 -6.67 9.59 15.26
CA ILE A 201 -7.93 9.33 15.97
C ILE A 201 -8.89 8.53 15.09
N ALA A 202 -9.00 8.88 13.79
CA ALA A 202 -9.87 8.17 12.87
C ALA A 202 -9.49 6.69 12.72
N ILE A 203 -8.19 6.36 12.60
CA ILE A 203 -7.74 4.97 12.55
C ILE A 203 -8.09 4.22 13.83
N PHE A 204 -7.81 4.79 15.01
CA PHE A 204 -7.98 4.08 16.28
C PHE A 204 -9.44 3.94 16.73
N PHE A 205 -10.31 4.89 16.38
CA PHE A 205 -11.69 4.92 16.91
C PHE A 205 -12.76 4.69 15.84
N PHE A 206 -12.46 4.89 14.56
CA PHE A 206 -13.45 4.79 13.48
C PHE A 206 -13.14 3.68 12.46
N SER A 207 -12.13 2.86 12.73
CA SER A 207 -11.77 1.70 11.91
C SER A 207 -11.68 0.43 12.74
N PRO A 208 -12.20 -0.71 12.24
CA PRO A 208 -12.07 -1.99 12.92
C PRO A 208 -10.72 -2.68 12.70
N GLY A 209 -9.84 -2.14 11.89
CA GLY A 209 -8.65 -2.82 11.38
C GLY A 209 -7.48 -2.88 12.36
N ARG A 210 -7.26 -4.05 13.01
CA ARG A 210 -6.09 -4.31 13.88
C ARG A 210 -4.75 -4.01 13.17
N THR A 211 -4.65 -4.36 11.89
CA THR A 211 -3.47 -4.08 11.06
C THR A 211 -3.22 -2.57 10.94
N GLY A 212 -4.28 -1.75 10.80
CA GLY A 212 -4.15 -0.29 10.74
C GLY A 212 -3.49 0.30 11.99
N TYR A 213 -3.86 -0.17 13.19
CA TYR A 213 -3.23 0.27 14.44
C TYR A 213 -1.73 -0.04 14.47
N LEU A 214 -1.37 -1.28 14.10
CA LEU A 214 0.01 -1.74 14.05
C LEU A 214 0.83 -0.94 13.04
N LEU A 215 0.36 -0.82 11.81
CA LEU A 215 1.06 -0.15 10.72
C LEU A 215 1.25 1.33 11.00
N THR A 216 0.23 2.03 11.50
CA THR A 216 0.31 3.45 11.84
C THR A 216 1.30 3.68 12.99
N THR A 217 1.22 2.90 14.06
CA THR A 217 2.15 3.00 15.19
C THR A 217 3.58 2.74 14.75
N PHE A 218 3.81 1.71 13.95
CA PHE A 218 5.12 1.40 13.40
C PHE A 218 5.64 2.52 12.49
N ALA A 219 4.83 2.99 11.54
CA ALA A 219 5.23 4.00 10.56
C ALA A 219 5.61 5.33 11.23
N VAL A 220 4.79 5.81 12.17
CA VAL A 220 5.05 7.05 12.91
C VAL A 220 6.26 6.89 13.83
N SER A 221 6.43 5.73 14.49
CA SER A 221 7.62 5.44 15.28
C SER A 221 8.89 5.47 14.44
N LEU A 222 8.88 4.81 13.30
CA LEU A 222 10.01 4.77 12.37
C LEU A 222 10.34 6.16 11.83
N PHE A 223 9.32 6.97 11.53
CA PHE A 223 9.49 8.35 11.10
C PHE A 223 10.31 9.17 12.11
N PHE A 224 9.93 9.12 13.37
CA PHE A 224 10.63 9.87 14.41
C PHE A 224 12.01 9.30 14.72
N LEU A 225 12.19 7.98 14.65
CA LEU A 225 13.51 7.34 14.81
C LEU A 225 14.52 7.81 13.75
N ILE A 226 14.05 8.11 12.53
CA ILE A 226 14.90 8.61 11.43
C ILE A 226 15.06 10.14 11.50
N LYS A 227 13.96 10.88 11.74
CA LYS A 227 13.95 12.34 11.71
C LYS A 227 14.72 12.95 12.88
N ILE A 228 14.63 12.38 14.08
CA ILE A 228 15.27 12.90 15.28
C ILE A 228 16.65 12.26 15.46
N LYS A 229 17.71 13.06 15.31
CA LYS A 229 19.10 12.58 15.45
C LYS A 229 19.60 12.48 16.89
N SER A 230 18.87 13.03 17.87
CA SER A 230 19.24 13.04 19.29
C SER A 230 18.80 11.78 20.03
N ARG A 231 19.25 11.61 21.31
CA ARG A 231 18.79 10.54 22.20
C ARG A 231 17.26 10.54 22.42
N TYR A 232 16.61 11.67 22.19
CA TYR A 232 15.14 11.82 22.32
C TYR A 232 14.34 11.14 21.21
N LYS A 233 14.99 10.58 20.18
CA LYS A 233 14.31 9.83 19.10
C LYS A 233 13.44 8.67 19.62
N TRP A 234 13.78 8.11 20.80
CA TRP A 234 13.02 7.01 21.41
C TRP A 234 11.74 7.46 22.12
N LEU A 235 11.58 8.77 22.40
CA LEU A 235 10.36 9.27 23.07
C LEU A 235 9.08 9.03 22.24
N ALA A 236 9.17 9.16 20.91
CA ALA A 236 8.01 8.96 20.05
C ALA A 236 7.52 7.50 20.05
N PRO A 237 8.35 6.47 19.78
CA PRO A 237 7.90 5.09 19.91
C PRO A 237 7.44 4.73 21.32
N ILE A 238 8.09 5.25 22.38
CA ILE A 238 7.64 5.04 23.77
C ILE A 238 6.25 5.65 23.96
N PHE A 239 6.05 6.90 23.54
CA PHE A 239 4.76 7.58 23.68
C PHE A 239 3.66 6.87 22.87
N LEU A 240 3.94 6.48 21.63
CA LEU A 240 2.98 5.77 20.77
C LEU A 240 2.63 4.38 21.34
N THR A 241 3.62 3.68 21.89
CA THR A 241 3.38 2.39 22.56
C THR A 241 2.54 2.58 23.82
N ALA A 242 2.85 3.60 24.62
CA ALA A 242 2.06 3.95 25.80
C ALA A 242 0.63 4.37 25.42
N PHE A 243 0.47 5.17 24.35
CA PHE A 243 -0.85 5.54 23.83
C PHE A 243 -1.64 4.30 23.36
N ALA A 244 -1.04 3.42 22.56
CA ALA A 244 -1.67 2.19 22.11
C ALA A 244 -2.06 1.28 23.30
N PHE A 245 -1.17 1.16 24.30
CA PHE A 245 -1.46 0.40 25.53
C PHE A 245 -2.58 1.01 26.36
N THR A 246 -2.58 2.34 26.53
CA THR A 246 -3.66 3.04 27.24
C THR A 246 -4.99 2.85 26.50
N THR A 247 -4.99 3.03 25.18
CA THR A 247 -6.18 2.81 24.36
C THR A 247 -6.68 1.37 24.44
N TYR A 248 -5.78 0.38 24.44
CA TYR A 248 -6.11 -1.03 24.67
C TYR A 248 -6.76 -1.24 26.06
N LYS A 249 -6.30 -0.54 27.11
CA LYS A 249 -6.84 -0.70 28.47
C LYS A 249 -8.16 0.02 28.69
N THR A 250 -8.37 1.16 28.02
CA THR A 250 -9.52 2.05 28.27
C THR A 250 -10.66 1.91 27.27
N ASN A 251 -10.37 1.38 26.05
CA ASN A 251 -11.38 1.18 25.01
C ASN A 251 -11.78 -0.30 24.94
N GLU A 252 -12.99 -0.62 25.42
CA GLU A 252 -13.52 -1.99 25.44
C GLU A 252 -13.54 -2.65 24.08
N THR A 253 -13.84 -1.90 23.01
CA THR A 253 -13.86 -2.43 21.64
C THR A 253 -12.47 -2.88 21.20
N ILE A 254 -11.44 -2.06 21.43
CA ILE A 254 -10.05 -2.39 21.07
C ILE A 254 -9.55 -3.54 21.95
N HIS A 255 -9.85 -3.50 23.25
CA HIS A 255 -9.51 -4.57 24.18
C HIS A 255 -10.09 -5.92 23.74
N ALA A 256 -11.40 -5.96 23.45
CA ALA A 256 -12.07 -7.17 22.97
C ALA A 256 -11.45 -7.69 21.67
N ARG A 257 -11.19 -6.80 20.68
CA ARG A 257 -10.60 -7.17 19.37
C ARG A 257 -9.20 -7.74 19.47
N VAL A 258 -8.35 -7.17 20.32
CA VAL A 258 -6.98 -7.67 20.54
C VAL A 258 -7.02 -9.05 21.20
N ASN A 259 -7.82 -9.20 22.25
CA ASN A 259 -7.95 -10.48 22.97
C ASN A 259 -8.56 -11.57 22.09
N THR A 260 -9.60 -11.25 21.32
CA THR A 260 -10.16 -12.17 20.31
C THR A 260 -9.08 -12.62 19.33
N GLY A 261 -8.22 -11.72 18.86
CA GLY A 261 -7.12 -12.09 17.98
C GLY A 261 -6.13 -13.09 18.57
N PHE A 262 -5.79 -12.94 19.86
CA PHE A 262 -4.95 -13.93 20.55
C PHE A 262 -5.65 -15.28 20.72
N GLN A 263 -6.95 -15.27 21.02
CA GLN A 263 -7.74 -16.50 21.10
C GLN A 263 -7.85 -17.20 19.74
N GLU A 264 -8.16 -16.47 18.67
CA GLU A 264 -8.20 -16.97 17.29
C GLU A 264 -6.88 -17.67 16.93
N ALA A 265 -5.72 -17.03 17.24
CA ALA A 265 -4.42 -17.61 16.97
C ALA A 265 -4.17 -18.94 17.74
N ARG A 266 -4.48 -18.95 19.04
CA ARG A 266 -4.31 -20.15 19.87
C ARG A 266 -5.20 -21.30 19.42
N THR A 267 -6.47 -20.99 19.12
CA THR A 267 -7.44 -21.97 18.63
C THR A 267 -6.99 -22.57 17.30
N ALA A 268 -6.60 -21.74 16.33
CA ALA A 268 -6.14 -22.20 15.03
C ALA A 268 -4.89 -23.09 15.12
N ILE A 269 -3.89 -22.72 15.95
CA ILE A 269 -2.69 -23.53 16.16
C ILE A 269 -3.07 -24.89 16.75
N ALA A 270 -3.99 -24.94 17.71
CA ALA A 270 -4.44 -26.19 18.32
C ALA A 270 -5.23 -27.05 17.32
N GLN A 271 -6.11 -26.46 16.51
CA GLN A 271 -6.88 -27.14 15.47
C GLN A 271 -5.96 -27.76 14.40
N ILE A 272 -5.00 -26.98 13.88
CA ILE A 272 -4.01 -27.45 12.91
C ILE A 272 -3.19 -28.62 13.48
N SER A 273 -2.70 -28.49 14.72
CA SER A 273 -1.90 -29.53 15.39
C SER A 273 -2.67 -30.84 15.58
N ASN A 274 -3.98 -30.76 15.75
CA ASN A 274 -4.87 -31.92 15.93
C ASN A 274 -5.53 -32.40 14.62
N SER A 275 -5.13 -31.85 13.47
CA SER A 275 -5.70 -32.15 12.15
C SER A 275 -7.22 -31.90 12.09
N VAL A 276 -7.71 -30.92 12.84
CA VAL A 276 -9.09 -30.43 12.81
C VAL A 276 -9.17 -29.24 11.85
N GLU A 277 -10.30 -29.12 11.14
CA GLU A 277 -10.55 -27.95 10.25
C GLU A 277 -10.47 -26.64 11.06
N PRO A 278 -9.57 -25.70 10.69
CA PRO A 278 -9.48 -24.43 11.39
C PRO A 278 -10.70 -23.55 11.17
N ASP A 279 -11.02 -22.74 12.17
CA ASP A 279 -12.08 -21.76 12.08
C ASP A 279 -11.76 -20.66 11.06
N PHE A 280 -12.78 -20.14 10.35
CA PHE A 280 -12.65 -18.99 9.43
C PHE A 280 -12.46 -17.65 10.15
N SER A 281 -11.85 -17.64 11.32
CA SER A 281 -11.50 -16.41 12.02
C SER A 281 -10.38 -15.67 11.31
N SER A 282 -10.32 -14.35 11.49
CA SER A 282 -9.39 -13.49 10.72
C SER A 282 -7.90 -13.85 10.90
N ILE A 283 -7.47 -14.23 12.09
CA ILE A 283 -6.09 -14.63 12.37
C ILE A 283 -5.91 -16.12 12.12
N GLY A 284 -6.88 -16.93 12.53
CA GLY A 284 -6.84 -18.38 12.32
C GLY A 284 -6.72 -18.76 10.85
N ALA A 285 -7.53 -18.13 10.00
CA ALA A 285 -7.46 -18.33 8.56
C ALA A 285 -6.07 -17.99 7.99
N ARG A 286 -5.45 -16.89 8.42
CA ARG A 286 -4.09 -16.53 7.96
C ARG A 286 -3.04 -17.55 8.38
N ILE A 287 -3.07 -18.03 9.62
CA ILE A 287 -2.12 -19.03 10.11
C ILE A 287 -2.23 -20.31 9.26
N TYR A 288 -3.46 -20.79 9.00
CA TYR A 288 -3.68 -21.95 8.16
C TYR A 288 -3.23 -21.72 6.71
N MET A 289 -3.57 -20.57 6.13
CA MET A 289 -3.12 -20.22 4.78
C MET A 289 -1.59 -20.15 4.69
N TRP A 290 -0.89 -19.61 5.69
CA TRP A 290 0.57 -19.54 5.68
C TRP A 290 1.21 -20.90 5.78
N GLU A 291 0.72 -21.76 6.67
CA GLU A 291 1.20 -23.12 6.83
C GLU A 291 1.05 -23.91 5.53
N ARG A 292 -0.14 -23.94 4.94
CA ARG A 292 -0.40 -24.65 3.69
C ARG A 292 0.35 -24.07 2.49
N THR A 293 0.49 -22.76 2.42
CA THR A 293 1.29 -22.11 1.37
C THR A 293 2.77 -22.48 1.52
N TRP A 294 3.27 -22.60 2.74
CA TRP A 294 4.64 -23.04 3.00
C TRP A 294 4.89 -24.47 2.50
N GLU A 295 3.92 -25.37 2.66
CA GLU A 295 4.00 -26.73 2.09
C GLU A 295 4.08 -26.73 0.55
N LEU A 296 3.33 -25.82 -0.11
CA LEU A 296 3.43 -25.64 -1.56
C LEU A 296 4.80 -25.11 -2.00
N ILE A 297 5.36 -24.17 -1.25
CA ILE A 297 6.70 -23.60 -1.51
C ILE A 297 7.78 -24.66 -1.39
N LYS A 298 7.73 -25.54 -0.37
CA LYS A 298 8.70 -26.62 -0.21
C LYS A 298 8.76 -27.56 -1.40
N GLN A 299 7.66 -27.73 -2.13
CA GLN A 299 7.60 -28.61 -3.31
C GLN A 299 8.32 -27.97 -4.52
N ARG A 300 8.27 -26.63 -4.69
CA ARG A 300 8.89 -25.88 -5.79
C ARG A 300 9.53 -24.57 -5.34
N PRO A 301 10.60 -24.59 -4.54
CA PRO A 301 11.15 -23.40 -3.90
C PRO A 301 11.84 -22.41 -4.85
N PHE A 302 12.41 -22.89 -5.96
CA PHE A 302 13.24 -22.08 -6.84
C PHE A 302 12.46 -21.34 -7.93
N PHE A 303 11.50 -21.99 -8.55
CA PHE A 303 10.74 -21.42 -9.69
C PHE A 303 9.27 -21.20 -9.38
N GLY A 304 8.78 -21.71 -8.26
CA GLY A 304 7.36 -21.67 -7.91
C GLY A 304 6.48 -22.50 -8.85
N TRP A 305 5.19 -22.23 -8.80
CA TRP A 305 4.17 -22.96 -9.58
C TRP A 305 3.73 -22.22 -10.84
N GLY A 306 4.29 -21.03 -11.07
CA GLY A 306 3.93 -20.13 -12.16
C GLY A 306 2.91 -19.07 -11.78
N LEU A 307 2.81 -18.04 -12.58
CA LEU A 307 1.95 -16.89 -12.33
C LEU A 307 0.47 -17.28 -12.29
N GLY A 308 -0.27 -16.81 -11.28
CA GLY A 308 -1.71 -17.09 -11.10
C GLY A 308 -2.01 -18.51 -10.62
N SER A 309 -1.00 -19.30 -10.26
CA SER A 309 -1.14 -20.71 -9.86
C SER A 309 -1.65 -20.91 -8.43
N TYR A 310 -1.55 -19.89 -7.57
CA TYR A 310 -1.86 -20.04 -6.15
C TYR A 310 -3.22 -20.68 -5.90
N LYS A 311 -4.28 -20.14 -6.50
CA LYS A 311 -5.64 -20.65 -6.32
C LYS A 311 -5.79 -22.14 -6.68
N VAL A 312 -5.20 -22.55 -7.81
CA VAL A 312 -5.25 -23.94 -8.27
C VAL A 312 -4.57 -24.85 -7.26
N LYS A 313 -3.31 -24.49 -6.90
CA LYS A 313 -2.52 -25.29 -5.97
C LYS A 313 -3.06 -25.28 -4.55
N TRP A 314 -3.63 -24.17 -4.13
CA TRP A 314 -4.32 -24.05 -2.86
C TRP A 314 -5.47 -25.06 -2.76
N CYS A 315 -6.37 -25.09 -3.76
CA CYS A 315 -7.51 -26.00 -3.76
C CYS A 315 -7.11 -27.49 -3.89
N GLU A 316 -5.95 -27.79 -4.47
CA GLU A 316 -5.41 -29.14 -4.48
C GLU A 316 -4.80 -29.55 -3.12
N GLN A 317 -4.30 -28.56 -2.36
CA GLN A 317 -3.56 -28.79 -1.11
C GLN A 317 -4.45 -28.81 0.14
N VAL A 318 -5.59 -28.10 0.13
CA VAL A 318 -6.46 -28.04 1.30
C VAL A 318 -7.34 -29.28 1.41
N ASN A 319 -7.51 -29.76 2.65
CA ASN A 319 -8.27 -30.97 2.94
C ASN A 319 -9.80 -30.75 2.91
N TYR A 320 -10.23 -29.49 2.94
CA TYR A 320 -11.65 -29.11 3.07
C TYR A 320 -12.04 -28.20 1.92
N SER A 321 -13.10 -28.55 1.19
CA SER A 321 -13.59 -27.78 0.02
C SER A 321 -14.04 -26.37 0.37
N SER A 322 -14.48 -26.13 1.60
CA SER A 322 -14.84 -24.82 2.14
C SER A 322 -13.73 -23.76 1.98
N TRP A 323 -12.46 -24.20 2.03
CA TRP A 323 -11.29 -23.32 1.85
C TRP A 323 -10.97 -22.99 0.39
N CYS A 324 -11.65 -23.63 -0.57
CA CYS A 324 -11.55 -23.24 -1.99
C CYS A 324 -12.43 -22.03 -2.37
N ASP A 325 -13.22 -21.50 -1.43
CA ASP A 325 -13.97 -20.27 -1.65
C ASP A 325 -13.02 -19.12 -2.04
N PRO A 326 -13.39 -18.26 -2.99
CA PRO A 326 -12.57 -17.11 -3.40
C PRO A 326 -12.09 -16.22 -2.25
N ALA A 327 -12.85 -16.14 -1.15
CA ALA A 327 -12.44 -15.38 0.03
C ALA A 327 -11.12 -15.88 0.66
N PHE A 328 -10.76 -17.16 0.46
CA PHE A 328 -9.57 -17.77 1.05
C PHE A 328 -8.56 -18.27 0.01
N SER A 329 -9.00 -18.50 -1.22
CA SER A 329 -8.19 -19.16 -2.25
C SER A 329 -7.46 -18.20 -3.18
N GLU A 330 -7.72 -16.89 -3.11
CA GLU A 330 -7.12 -15.95 -4.06
C GLU A 330 -5.69 -15.54 -3.70
N HIS A 331 -5.36 -15.42 -2.41
CA HIS A 331 -4.02 -15.11 -1.92
C HIS A 331 -3.87 -15.47 -0.43
N PRO A 332 -2.62 -15.75 0.05
CA PRO A 332 -2.39 -16.20 1.41
C PRO A 332 -2.40 -15.08 2.46
N HIS A 333 -2.85 -13.87 2.17
CA HIS A 333 -2.69 -12.67 3.02
C HIS A 333 -1.25 -12.47 3.52
N ASN A 334 -0.28 -12.75 2.65
CA ASN A 334 1.14 -12.53 2.85
C ASN A 334 1.81 -12.41 1.49
N GLN A 335 2.30 -11.21 1.16
CA GLN A 335 2.86 -10.92 -0.15
C GLN A 335 4.18 -11.66 -0.41
N TYR A 336 4.97 -11.94 0.65
CA TYR A 336 6.22 -12.69 0.50
C TYR A 336 5.94 -14.15 0.12
N LEU A 337 4.99 -14.79 0.80
CA LEU A 337 4.57 -16.14 0.47
C LEU A 337 3.93 -16.21 -0.91
N MET A 338 3.12 -15.20 -1.29
CA MET A 338 2.51 -15.12 -2.62
C MET A 338 3.57 -15.04 -3.73
N ALA A 339 4.55 -14.16 -3.57
CA ALA A 339 5.65 -14.04 -4.53
C ALA A 339 6.47 -15.34 -4.63
N TRP A 340 6.65 -16.03 -3.50
CA TRP A 340 7.44 -17.27 -3.46
C TRP A 340 6.69 -18.44 -4.08
N VAL A 341 5.43 -18.64 -3.75
CA VAL A 341 4.65 -19.78 -4.28
C VAL A 341 4.44 -19.69 -5.79
N GLU A 342 4.24 -18.48 -6.33
CA GLU A 342 4.02 -18.30 -7.77
C GLU A 342 5.32 -18.17 -8.57
N LEU A 343 6.26 -17.35 -8.14
CA LEU A 343 7.45 -16.99 -8.92
C LEU A 343 8.77 -17.51 -8.30
N GLY A 344 8.67 -18.27 -7.24
CA GLY A 344 9.82 -18.87 -6.58
C GLY A 344 10.74 -17.84 -5.90
N LEU A 345 11.97 -18.28 -5.61
CA LEU A 345 12.99 -17.43 -5.00
C LEU A 345 13.26 -16.11 -5.77
N PRO A 346 13.31 -16.09 -7.12
CA PRO A 346 13.42 -14.83 -7.87
C PRO A 346 12.31 -13.83 -7.58
N GLY A 347 11.06 -14.28 -7.40
CA GLY A 347 9.94 -13.43 -7.04
C GLY A 347 10.15 -12.74 -5.70
N VAL A 348 10.61 -13.48 -4.68
CA VAL A 348 10.94 -12.93 -3.36
C VAL A 348 12.09 -11.93 -3.45
N ILE A 349 13.17 -12.27 -4.18
CA ILE A 349 14.33 -11.38 -4.35
C ILE A 349 13.89 -10.06 -4.97
N LEU A 350 13.08 -10.07 -6.04
CA LEU A 350 12.59 -8.86 -6.68
C LEU A 350 11.67 -8.05 -5.77
N LEU A 351 10.83 -8.69 -4.96
CA LEU A 351 10.02 -8.01 -3.94
C LEU A 351 10.90 -7.32 -2.88
N LEU A 352 11.94 -8.00 -2.39
CA LEU A 352 12.89 -7.41 -1.44
C LEU A 352 13.68 -6.26 -2.07
N LEU A 353 14.05 -6.35 -3.34
CA LEU A 353 14.70 -5.25 -4.07
C LEU A 353 13.73 -4.08 -4.28
N PHE A 354 12.45 -4.33 -4.58
CA PHE A 354 11.41 -3.32 -4.67
C PHE A 354 11.22 -2.55 -3.36
N ILE A 355 11.48 -3.17 -2.20
CA ILE A 355 11.45 -2.54 -0.88
C ILE A 355 12.78 -1.81 -0.60
N THR A 356 13.91 -2.48 -0.78
CA THR A 356 15.20 -1.99 -0.29
C THR A 356 15.80 -0.90 -1.15
N ILE A 357 15.60 -0.92 -2.47
CA ILE A 357 16.15 0.09 -3.39
C ILE A 357 15.57 1.48 -3.12
N PRO A 358 14.23 1.70 -3.12
CA PRO A 358 13.69 3.02 -2.83
C PRO A 358 13.97 3.47 -1.39
N ALA A 359 14.02 2.55 -0.41
CA ALA A 359 14.43 2.88 0.95
C ALA A 359 15.87 3.42 1.02
N ARG A 360 16.83 2.76 0.33
CA ARG A 360 18.22 3.24 0.24
C ARG A 360 18.31 4.58 -0.48
N LYS A 361 17.59 4.75 -1.59
CA LYS A 361 17.54 6.01 -2.34
C LYS A 361 16.97 7.16 -1.48
N ALA A 362 15.91 6.89 -0.71
CA ALA A 362 15.32 7.86 0.22
C ALA A 362 16.30 8.29 1.32
N MET A 363 17.12 7.38 1.84
CA MET A 363 18.16 7.73 2.84
C MET A 363 19.23 8.68 2.31
N GLN A 364 19.42 8.77 0.99
CA GLN A 364 20.34 9.70 0.36
C GLN A 364 19.74 11.12 0.19
N ALA A 365 18.42 11.28 0.40
CA ALA A 365 17.71 12.55 0.37
C ALA A 365 17.22 12.92 1.79
N PRO A 366 18.04 13.52 2.67
CA PRO A 366 17.75 13.67 4.10
C PRO A 366 16.43 14.42 4.39
N GLU A 367 16.02 15.31 3.49
CA GLU A 367 14.75 16.06 3.61
C GLU A 367 13.54 15.13 3.67
N TYR A 368 13.49 14.13 2.78
CA TYR A 368 12.35 13.20 2.66
C TYR A 368 12.63 11.81 3.24
N ALA A 369 13.83 11.56 3.77
CA ALA A 369 14.24 10.24 4.24
C ALA A 369 13.26 9.65 5.27
N ALA A 370 12.87 10.43 6.28
CA ALA A 370 11.95 9.98 7.31
C ALA A 370 10.57 9.62 6.74
N LEU A 371 10.02 10.45 5.84
CA LEU A 371 8.72 10.21 5.20
C LEU A 371 8.77 8.93 4.34
N MET A 372 9.71 8.88 3.39
CA MET A 372 9.74 7.80 2.41
C MET A 372 10.16 6.46 3.01
N VAL A 373 11.17 6.44 3.91
CA VAL A 373 11.56 5.18 4.56
C VAL A 373 10.45 4.65 5.47
N SER A 374 9.69 5.52 6.14
CA SER A 374 8.54 5.09 6.94
C SER A 374 7.39 4.58 6.06
N PHE A 375 7.14 5.21 4.92
CA PHE A 375 6.17 4.73 3.94
C PHE A 375 6.54 3.35 3.39
N ILE A 376 7.79 3.17 2.96
CA ILE A 376 8.30 1.88 2.48
C ILE A 376 8.35 0.84 3.61
N GLY A 377 8.69 1.28 4.83
CA GLY A 377 8.73 0.41 6.00
C GLY A 377 7.36 -0.16 6.35
N PHE A 378 6.31 0.66 6.36
CA PHE A 378 4.98 0.12 6.61
C PHE A 378 4.44 -0.72 5.44
N PHE A 379 4.80 -0.42 4.19
CA PHE A 379 4.53 -1.32 3.07
C PHE A 379 5.18 -2.70 3.28
N ALA A 380 6.47 -2.71 3.67
CA ALA A 380 7.18 -3.96 3.96
C ALA A 380 6.52 -4.75 5.11
N LEU A 381 6.06 -4.07 6.15
CA LEU A 381 5.34 -4.69 7.26
C LEU A 381 3.95 -5.18 6.84
N ASP A 382 3.24 -4.42 6.01
CA ASP A 382 1.93 -4.81 5.48
C ASP A 382 2.01 -6.07 4.60
N CYS A 383 3.10 -6.24 3.86
CA CYS A 383 3.38 -7.46 3.09
C CYS A 383 3.36 -8.75 3.94
N PHE A 384 3.55 -8.69 5.25
CA PHE A 384 3.42 -9.85 6.15
C PHE A 384 1.97 -10.21 6.47
N PHE A 385 1.08 -9.22 6.49
CA PHE A 385 -0.30 -9.40 6.97
C PHE A 385 -1.34 -9.35 5.87
N ASN A 386 -0.95 -8.86 4.69
CA ASN A 386 -1.81 -8.65 3.53
C ASN A 386 -1.09 -8.99 2.22
N GLY A 387 -1.82 -8.83 1.10
CA GLY A 387 -1.27 -8.89 -0.24
C GLY A 387 -1.31 -7.52 -0.93
N PRO A 388 -0.51 -6.52 -0.49
CA PRO A 388 -0.64 -5.15 -1.00
C PRO A 388 -0.29 -5.00 -2.49
N LEU A 389 0.38 -5.96 -3.11
CA LEU A 389 0.56 -6.03 -4.56
C LEU A 389 -0.47 -6.95 -5.25
N TRP A 390 -1.42 -7.51 -4.47
CA TRP A 390 -2.51 -8.34 -4.95
C TRP A 390 -3.87 -7.62 -4.90
N VAL A 391 -4.19 -6.96 -3.78
CA VAL A 391 -5.44 -6.23 -3.58
C VAL A 391 -5.52 -5.02 -4.51
N LYS A 392 -6.61 -4.92 -5.28
CA LYS A 392 -6.71 -3.99 -6.43
C LYS A 392 -6.41 -2.53 -6.08
N MET A 393 -6.89 -2.02 -4.97
CA MET A 393 -6.67 -0.63 -4.60
C MET A 393 -5.29 -0.40 -4.00
N GLU A 394 -4.79 -1.38 -3.24
CA GLU A 394 -3.50 -1.32 -2.56
C GLU A 394 -2.33 -1.34 -3.55
N TYR A 395 -2.35 -2.24 -4.56
CA TYR A 395 -1.24 -2.25 -5.52
C TYR A 395 -1.18 -0.98 -6.38
N HIS A 396 -2.32 -0.37 -6.70
CA HIS A 396 -2.29 0.94 -7.35
C HIS A 396 -1.73 2.00 -6.41
N PHE A 397 -2.16 2.02 -5.14
CA PHE A 397 -1.67 2.96 -4.15
C PHE A 397 -0.14 2.89 -4.02
N PHE A 398 0.43 1.72 -3.81
CA PHE A 398 1.88 1.59 -3.64
C PHE A 398 2.64 1.85 -4.95
N LEU A 399 2.18 1.36 -6.10
CA LEU A 399 2.82 1.59 -7.39
C LEU A 399 2.73 3.04 -7.89
N LEU A 400 1.75 3.83 -7.41
CA LEU A 400 1.63 5.24 -7.73
C LEU A 400 2.42 6.14 -6.75
N MET A 401 2.65 5.70 -5.50
CA MET A 401 3.24 6.54 -4.45
C MET A 401 4.71 6.23 -4.16
N ILE A 402 5.25 5.07 -4.55
CA ILE A 402 6.67 4.71 -4.36
C ILE A 402 7.60 5.34 -5.42
N PRO A 403 7.23 5.44 -6.71
CA PRO A 403 8.05 6.12 -7.72
C PRO A 403 8.23 7.60 -7.44
#